data_3cbf77dd606e2f825c0751434c566460
#
_entry.id   3cbf77dd606e2f825c0751434c566460
#
_cell.length_a   1.000
_cell.length_b   1.000
_cell.length_c   1.000
_cell.angle_alpha   90.00
_cell.angle_beta   90.00
_cell.angle_gamma   90.00
#
_symmetry.space_group_name_H-M   'P 1'
#
loop_
_entity.id
_entity.type
_entity.pdbx_description
1 polymer ?
#
loop_
_entity_poly.entity_id
_entity_poly.type
_entity_poly.pdbx_seq_one_letter_code
_entity_poly.pdbx_strand_id
1 'polypeptide(L)'
;MKNFKNNLNITKLKPGSWRSMLGYAGQEIALGRLLSCGFNVARSLWRDGKYDGALDVNNVMIKIEIKSSTTMNYSVTSGQRGGLSIRKEVKSGEESREEILKKDDADFLVGVSLLDGTCCIVPIEIVSICKRKSLPI
;
A
#
# COMPACT_ATOMS: atom_id res chain seq x y z
N MET A 1 7.48 -8.35 22.41
CA MET A 1 7.83 -7.79 21.10
C MET A 1 8.32 -6.35 21.29
N LYS A 2 9.56 -6.06 20.93
CA LYS A 2 10.06 -4.68 21.01
C LYS A 2 9.21 -3.81 20.08
N ASN A 3 8.76 -2.70 20.57
CA ASN A 3 7.88 -1.78 19.86
C ASN A 3 8.64 -1.20 18.66
N PHE A 4 8.43 -1.79 17.49
CA PHE A 4 9.11 -1.46 16.23
C PHE A 4 9.01 0.04 15.87
N LYS A 5 7.98 0.71 16.39
CA LYS A 5 7.71 2.13 16.12
C LYS A 5 8.78 3.09 16.63
N ASN A 6 9.47 2.75 17.72
CA ASN A 6 10.35 3.72 18.40
C ASN A 6 11.83 3.56 18.05
N ASN A 7 12.25 2.41 17.52
CA ASN A 7 13.67 2.13 17.37
C ASN A 7 14.21 2.38 15.95
N LEU A 8 13.37 2.68 14.98
CA LEU A 8 13.76 2.77 13.58
C LEU A 8 13.76 4.20 13.00
N ASN A 9 13.23 5.16 13.71
CA ASN A 9 13.30 6.56 13.27
C ASN A 9 14.64 7.18 13.67
N ILE A 10 15.73 6.61 13.16
CA ILE A 10 17.11 7.00 13.47
C ILE A 10 17.36 8.47 13.10
N THR A 11 16.76 8.93 12.01
CA THR A 11 16.90 10.31 11.52
C THR A 11 15.96 11.29 12.22
N LYS A 12 15.18 10.82 13.20
CA LYS A 12 14.25 11.64 13.97
C LYS A 12 13.28 12.45 13.11
N LEU A 13 12.75 11.85 12.09
CA LEU A 13 11.75 12.47 11.22
C LEU A 13 10.47 12.78 11.99
N LYS A 14 9.77 13.82 11.55
CA LYS A 14 8.41 14.11 12.03
C LYS A 14 7.46 12.94 11.73
N PRO A 15 6.41 12.70 12.54
CA PRO A 15 5.52 11.53 12.39
C PRO A 15 4.95 11.34 10.98
N GLY A 16 4.55 12.41 10.30
CA GLY A 16 4.05 12.33 8.92
C GLY A 16 5.12 11.89 7.92
N SER A 17 6.32 12.47 8.01
CA SER A 17 7.46 12.08 7.17
C SER A 17 7.90 10.65 7.43
N TRP A 18 7.91 10.24 8.70
CA TRP A 18 8.21 8.87 9.10
C TRP A 18 7.23 7.86 8.49
N ARG A 19 5.93 8.14 8.54
CA ARG A 19 4.90 7.28 7.93
C ARG A 19 5.07 7.18 6.42
N SER A 20 5.35 8.30 5.75
CA SER A 20 5.62 8.32 4.31
C SER A 20 6.84 7.48 3.95
N MET A 21 7.92 7.60 4.71
CA MET A 21 9.12 6.79 4.52
C MET A 21 8.85 5.30 4.66
N LEU A 22 8.04 4.89 5.65
CA LEU A 22 7.62 3.49 5.81
C LEU A 22 6.80 3.00 4.61
N GLY A 23 5.92 3.85 4.07
CA GLY A 23 5.17 3.54 2.84
C GLY A 23 6.10 3.29 1.65
N TYR A 24 7.07 4.17 1.44
CA TYR A 24 8.08 3.99 0.38
C TYR A 24 8.91 2.72 0.59
N ALA A 25 9.36 2.45 1.81
CA ALA A 25 10.09 1.22 2.11
C ALA A 25 9.28 -0.03 1.75
N GLY A 26 7.99 -0.04 2.06
CA GLY A 26 7.08 -1.13 1.68
C GLY A 26 6.96 -1.30 0.16
N GLN A 27 6.88 -0.20 -0.59
CA GLN A 27 6.87 -0.27 -2.05
C GLN A 27 8.16 -0.89 -2.60
N GLU A 28 9.33 -0.47 -2.12
CA GLU A 28 10.62 -1.03 -2.53
C GLU A 28 10.72 -2.54 -2.25
N ILE A 29 10.27 -2.96 -1.07
CA ILE A 29 10.28 -4.38 -0.68
C ILE A 29 9.35 -5.17 -1.61
N ALA A 30 8.13 -4.71 -1.85
CA ALA A 30 7.17 -5.39 -2.72
C ALA A 30 7.70 -5.54 -4.15
N LEU A 31 8.15 -4.45 -4.75
CA LEU A 31 8.67 -4.44 -6.11
C LEU A 31 9.91 -5.33 -6.24
N GLY A 32 10.83 -5.26 -5.27
CA GLY A 32 12.02 -6.12 -5.23
C GLY A 32 11.67 -7.61 -5.09
N ARG A 33 10.69 -7.94 -4.27
CA ARG A 33 10.18 -9.32 -4.13
C ARG A 33 9.57 -9.84 -5.42
N LEU A 34 8.75 -9.03 -6.09
CA LEU A 34 8.14 -9.42 -7.37
C LEU A 34 9.21 -9.61 -8.46
N LEU A 35 10.21 -8.74 -8.52
CA LEU A 35 11.36 -8.92 -9.41
C LEU A 35 12.10 -10.23 -9.12
N SER A 36 12.36 -10.54 -7.85
CA SER A 36 13.06 -11.78 -7.46
C SER A 36 12.26 -13.03 -7.78
N CYS A 37 10.93 -12.92 -7.93
CA CYS A 37 10.07 -14.00 -8.42
C CYS A 37 10.02 -14.09 -9.96
N GLY A 38 10.73 -13.22 -10.67
CA GLY A 38 10.82 -13.24 -12.13
C GLY A 38 9.77 -12.42 -12.86
N PHE A 39 8.99 -11.59 -12.15
CA PHE A 39 8.04 -10.70 -12.82
C PHE A 39 8.75 -9.48 -13.40
N ASN A 40 8.35 -9.09 -14.61
CA ASN A 40 8.72 -7.79 -15.16
C ASN A 40 7.85 -6.72 -14.51
N VAL A 41 8.46 -5.81 -13.75
CA VAL A 41 7.77 -4.87 -12.88
C VAL A 41 7.98 -3.45 -13.35
N ALA A 42 6.90 -2.68 -13.46
CA ALA A 42 6.92 -1.25 -13.68
C ALA A 42 6.46 -0.51 -12.44
N ARG A 43 7.12 0.59 -12.10
CA ARG A 43 6.73 1.50 -11.02
C ARG A 43 5.84 2.61 -11.56
N SER A 44 4.78 2.98 -10.85
CA SER A 44 4.07 4.21 -11.11
C SER A 44 4.91 5.41 -10.66
N LEU A 45 5.13 6.36 -11.57
CA LEU A 45 5.83 7.60 -11.25
C LEU A 45 4.92 8.63 -10.57
N TRP A 46 3.62 8.54 -10.80
CA TRP A 46 2.67 9.48 -10.26
C TRP A 46 2.29 9.13 -8.83
N ARG A 47 2.65 9.98 -7.88
CA ARG A 47 2.46 9.75 -6.45
C ARG A 47 0.98 9.57 -6.07
N ASP A 48 0.10 10.36 -6.69
CA ASP A 48 -1.34 10.35 -6.42
C ASP A 48 -2.11 9.50 -7.45
N GLY A 49 -1.41 8.59 -8.14
CA GLY A 49 -1.99 7.65 -9.08
C GLY A 49 -2.86 6.60 -8.40
N LYS A 50 -3.66 5.92 -9.19
CA LYS A 50 -4.59 4.88 -8.69
C LYS A 50 -3.90 3.62 -8.21
N TYR A 51 -2.67 3.35 -8.68
CA TYR A 51 -1.91 2.16 -8.36
C TYR A 51 -0.42 2.48 -8.20
N ASP A 52 0.29 1.67 -7.46
CA ASP A 52 1.71 1.88 -7.14
C ASP A 52 2.65 1.27 -8.17
N GLY A 53 2.23 0.22 -8.85
CA GLY A 53 3.03 -0.47 -9.85
C GLY A 53 2.19 -1.36 -10.75
N ALA A 54 2.86 -1.96 -11.73
CA ALA A 54 2.24 -2.90 -12.64
C ALA A 54 3.19 -4.04 -12.98
N LEU A 55 2.63 -5.22 -13.22
CA LEU A 55 3.34 -6.41 -13.65
C LEU A 55 3.00 -6.69 -15.11
N ASP A 56 4.01 -6.92 -15.93
CA ASP A 56 3.79 -7.46 -17.27
C ASP A 56 3.77 -8.99 -17.19
N VAL A 57 2.61 -9.56 -17.41
CA VAL A 57 2.40 -11.01 -17.44
C VAL A 57 1.80 -11.40 -18.78
N ASN A 58 2.58 -12.02 -19.64
CA ASN A 58 2.15 -12.44 -20.97
C ASN A 58 1.52 -11.31 -21.82
N ASN A 59 2.16 -10.14 -21.81
CA ASN A 59 1.70 -8.90 -22.47
C ASN A 59 0.39 -8.32 -21.88
N VAL A 60 0.02 -8.73 -20.69
CA VAL A 60 -1.09 -8.14 -19.94
C VAL A 60 -0.51 -7.38 -18.75
N MET A 61 -0.86 -6.09 -18.65
CA MET A 61 -0.45 -5.25 -17.52
C MET A 61 -1.39 -5.43 -16.35
N ILE A 62 -0.87 -5.99 -15.26
CA ILE A 62 -1.60 -6.22 -14.01
C ILE A 62 -1.23 -5.10 -13.04
N LYS A 63 -2.20 -4.29 -12.66
CA LYS A 63 -2.01 -3.18 -11.73
C LYS A 63 -2.00 -3.66 -10.29
N ILE A 64 -1.07 -3.14 -9.50
CA ILE A 64 -0.96 -3.46 -8.07
C ILE A 64 -1.00 -2.19 -7.21
N GLU A 65 -1.70 -2.29 -6.11
CA GLU A 65 -1.66 -1.34 -5.00
C GLU A 65 -0.84 -1.95 -3.87
N ILE A 66 0.07 -1.19 -3.28
CA ILE A 66 0.96 -1.68 -2.23
C ILE A 66 0.62 -1.02 -0.90
N LYS A 67 0.41 -1.82 0.12
CA LYS A 67 0.20 -1.35 1.49
C LYS A 67 1.23 -2.00 2.41
N SER A 68 1.85 -1.21 3.25
CA SER A 68 2.80 -1.70 4.24
C SER A 68 2.26 -1.59 5.65
N SER A 69 2.68 -2.47 6.52
CA SER A 69 2.27 -2.51 7.90
C SER A 69 3.39 -2.96 8.82
N THR A 70 3.41 -2.42 10.03
CA THR A 70 4.22 -2.90 11.15
C THR A 70 3.45 -3.82 12.09
N THR A 71 2.17 -4.08 11.81
CA THR A 71 1.26 -4.82 12.71
C THR A 71 0.51 -5.97 12.02
N MET A 72 0.86 -6.31 10.80
CA MET A 72 0.18 -7.34 9.99
C MET A 72 -1.30 -7.00 9.66
N ASN A 73 -1.69 -5.75 9.81
CA ASN A 73 -3.00 -5.24 9.39
C ASN A 73 -2.82 -4.26 8.24
N TYR A 74 -3.43 -4.53 7.12
CA TYR A 74 -3.30 -3.74 5.89
C TYR A 74 -4.58 -2.95 5.61
N SER A 75 -4.43 -1.67 5.31
CA SER A 75 -5.56 -0.86 4.86
C SER A 75 -6.04 -1.33 3.49
N VAL A 76 -7.33 -1.54 3.35
CA VAL A 76 -7.98 -1.95 2.10
C VAL A 76 -8.69 -0.79 1.41
N THR A 77 -8.43 0.41 1.85
CA THR A 77 -9.09 1.60 1.33
C THR A 77 -8.15 2.38 0.43
N SER A 78 -8.65 3.12 -0.55
CA SER A 78 -7.91 4.09 -1.37
C SER A 78 -8.08 5.48 -0.80
N GLY A 79 -7.08 6.33 -0.88
CA GLY A 79 -7.23 7.70 -0.47
C GLY A 79 -5.93 8.45 -0.33
N GLN A 80 -6.06 9.72 -0.35
CA GLN A 80 -4.92 10.61 -0.29
C GLN A 80 -4.32 10.66 1.10
N ARG A 81 -3.00 10.50 1.10
CA ARG A 81 -2.03 10.95 2.08
C ARG A 81 -1.98 10.29 3.44
N GLY A 82 -0.79 9.85 3.69
CA GLY A 82 -0.24 9.86 5.01
C GLY A 82 -0.69 8.73 5.90
N GLY A 83 -0.47 7.56 5.47
CA GLY A 83 -0.67 6.40 6.31
C GLY A 83 -2.09 5.87 6.15
N LEU A 84 -2.26 4.80 6.56
CA LEU A 84 -3.36 3.87 6.76
C LEU A 84 -4.80 4.43 6.87
N SER A 85 -5.03 5.72 6.81
CA SER A 85 -6.38 6.28 6.74
C SER A 85 -6.51 7.10 5.48
N ILE A 86 -7.48 6.75 4.77
CA ILE A 86 -7.81 7.27 3.50
C ILE A 86 -8.94 8.23 3.69
N ARG A 87 -8.55 9.45 3.83
CA ARG A 87 -9.46 10.57 3.65
C ARG A 87 -8.98 11.33 2.43
N LYS A 88 -9.77 11.34 1.39
CA LYS A 88 -9.67 12.41 0.39
C LYS A 88 -9.84 13.72 1.15
N GLU A 89 -8.80 14.54 1.27
CA GLU A 89 -9.01 15.94 1.60
C GLU A 89 -9.71 16.58 0.40
N VAL A 90 -10.98 16.83 0.55
CA VAL A 90 -11.73 17.60 -0.39
C VAL A 90 -11.55 19.07 -0.01
N LYS A 91 -11.09 19.86 -0.94
CA LYS A 91 -10.98 21.30 -0.76
C LYS A 91 -12.34 21.88 -0.37
N SER A 92 -12.38 22.58 0.76
CA SER A 92 -13.46 23.42 1.27
C SER A 92 -14.88 22.87 1.11
N GLY A 93 -15.39 22.26 2.17
CA GLY A 93 -16.81 22.02 2.38
C GLY A 93 -17.37 20.67 1.96
N GLU A 94 -16.59 19.80 1.36
CA GLU A 94 -17.01 18.44 1.07
C GLU A 94 -16.48 17.47 2.13
N GLU A 95 -17.32 16.52 2.54
CA GLU A 95 -16.94 15.47 3.47
C GLU A 95 -15.87 14.57 2.88
N SER A 96 -14.83 14.31 3.63
CA SER A 96 -13.80 13.32 3.24
C SER A 96 -14.42 11.93 3.25
N ARG A 97 -14.39 11.24 2.12
CA ARG A 97 -14.89 9.86 1.98
C ARG A 97 -13.74 8.89 1.92
N GLU A 98 -13.81 7.88 2.78
CA GLU A 98 -12.97 6.69 2.63
C GLU A 98 -13.65 5.76 1.61
N GLU A 99 -12.90 5.38 0.57
CA GLU A 99 -13.38 4.43 -0.42
C GLU A 99 -12.58 3.13 -0.35
N ILE A 100 -13.26 2.00 -0.38
CA ILE A 100 -12.61 0.69 -0.48
C ILE A 100 -12.03 0.55 -1.89
N LEU A 101 -10.85 -0.04 -1.97
CA LEU A 101 -10.19 -0.35 -3.24
C LEU A 101 -11.10 -1.17 -4.15
N LYS A 102 -11.14 -0.80 -5.42
CA LYS A 102 -11.97 -1.40 -6.46
C LYS A 102 -11.10 -1.88 -7.62
N LYS A 103 -11.69 -2.68 -8.49
CA LYS A 103 -11.05 -3.18 -9.72
C LYS A 103 -10.50 -2.07 -10.62
N ASP A 104 -11.13 -0.90 -10.64
CA ASP A 104 -10.67 0.25 -11.39
C ASP A 104 -9.38 0.86 -10.83
N ASP A 105 -9.13 0.68 -9.53
CA ASP A 105 -7.93 1.18 -8.88
C ASP A 105 -6.73 0.26 -9.15
N ALA A 106 -6.90 -1.04 -8.89
CA ALA A 106 -5.86 -2.04 -9.09
C ALA A 106 -6.47 -3.42 -9.31
N ASP A 107 -5.66 -4.38 -9.76
CA ASP A 107 -6.06 -5.78 -9.89
C ASP A 107 -5.77 -6.58 -8.62
N PHE A 108 -4.69 -6.24 -7.94
CA PHE A 108 -4.26 -6.89 -6.69
C PHE A 108 -3.80 -5.87 -5.65
N LEU A 109 -4.04 -6.20 -4.39
CA LEU A 109 -3.41 -5.60 -3.24
C LEU A 109 -2.19 -6.42 -2.84
N VAL A 110 -1.04 -5.76 -2.70
CA VAL A 110 0.18 -6.37 -2.16
C VAL A 110 0.41 -5.80 -0.75
N GLY A 111 0.22 -6.63 0.26
CA GLY A 111 0.52 -6.28 1.64
C GLY A 111 1.97 -6.62 2.00
N VAL A 112 2.68 -5.69 2.62
CA VAL A 112 4.08 -5.86 3.00
C VAL A 112 4.24 -5.73 4.51
N SER A 113 4.74 -6.77 5.16
CA SER A 113 5.18 -6.69 6.54
C SER A 113 6.54 -6.01 6.61
N LEU A 114 6.61 -4.86 7.27
CA LEU A 114 7.88 -4.17 7.53
C LEU A 114 8.70 -4.82 8.65
N LEU A 115 8.14 -5.84 9.32
CA LEU A 115 8.85 -6.56 10.38
C LEU A 115 9.88 -7.54 9.80
N ASP A 116 9.54 -8.19 8.70
CA ASP A 116 10.32 -9.28 8.12
C ASP A 116 10.37 -9.28 6.59
N GLY A 117 9.71 -8.32 5.94
CA GLY A 117 9.65 -8.23 4.48
C GLY A 117 8.72 -9.25 3.81
N THR A 118 7.90 -9.97 4.57
CA THR A 118 6.89 -10.87 4.02
C THR A 118 5.87 -10.10 3.19
N CYS A 119 5.55 -10.62 2.01
CA CYS A 119 4.53 -10.07 1.13
C CYS A 119 3.36 -11.04 1.00
N CYS A 120 2.16 -10.49 1.01
CA CYS A 120 0.92 -11.20 0.68
C CYS A 120 0.25 -10.54 -0.51
N ILE A 121 -0.37 -11.33 -1.37
CA ILE A 121 -1.06 -10.86 -2.57
C ILE A 121 -2.53 -11.23 -2.45
N VAL A 122 -3.39 -10.23 -2.55
CA VAL A 122 -4.85 -10.41 -2.43
C VAL A 122 -5.53 -9.84 -3.67
N PRO A 123 -6.36 -10.62 -4.37
CA PRO A 123 -7.18 -10.09 -5.46
C PRO A 123 -8.08 -8.95 -5.00
N ILE A 124 -8.20 -7.90 -5.79
CA ILE A 124 -9.02 -6.75 -5.43
C ILE A 124 -10.50 -7.11 -5.30
N GLU A 125 -10.99 -8.10 -6.00
CA GLU A 125 -12.36 -8.59 -5.87
C GLU A 125 -12.66 -9.05 -4.44
N ILE A 126 -11.70 -9.68 -3.76
CA ILE A 126 -11.84 -10.09 -2.36
C ILE A 126 -11.80 -8.87 -1.45
N VAL A 127 -10.92 -7.91 -1.73
CA VAL A 127 -10.81 -6.66 -0.97
C VAL A 127 -12.10 -5.85 -1.06
N SER A 128 -12.67 -5.73 -2.25
CA SER A 128 -13.84 -4.89 -2.53
C SER A 128 -15.12 -5.34 -1.80
N ILE A 129 -15.23 -6.62 -1.43
CA ILE A 129 -16.35 -7.15 -0.64
C ILE A 129 -16.08 -7.11 0.87
N CYS A 130 -14.89 -6.69 1.28
CA CYS A 130 -14.51 -6.61 2.68
C CYS A 130 -15.29 -5.49 3.37
N LYS A 131 -16.01 -5.83 4.46
CA LYS A 131 -16.73 -4.83 5.27
C LYS A 131 -15.82 -4.08 6.25
N ARG A 132 -14.56 -4.48 6.37
CA ARG A 132 -13.58 -3.89 7.29
C ARG A 132 -12.68 -2.92 6.54
N LYS A 133 -12.21 -1.89 7.24
CA LYS A 133 -11.25 -0.91 6.70
C LYS A 133 -9.82 -1.46 6.61
N SER A 134 -9.54 -2.61 7.20
CA SER A 134 -8.25 -3.28 7.20
C SER A 134 -8.40 -4.78 7.08
N LEU A 135 -7.45 -5.41 6.45
CA LEU A 135 -7.34 -6.85 6.29
C LEU A 135 -6.23 -7.37 7.21
N PRO A 136 -6.52 -8.22 8.19
CA PRO A 136 -5.50 -8.95 8.92
C PRO A 136 -4.98 -10.10 8.04
N ILE A 137 -3.72 -10.25 7.97
CA ILE A 137 -3.08 -11.34 7.23
C ILE A 137 -2.03 -12.00 8.09
#